data_53856161628a7afb55005c1357e78cfb
#
_entry.id   53856161628a7afb55005c1357e78cfb
#
_cell.length_a   1.000
_cell.length_b   1.000
_cell.length_c   1.000
_cell.angle_alpha   90.00
_cell.angle_beta   90.00
_cell.angle_gamma   90.00
#
_symmetry.space_group_name_H-M   'P 1'
#
loop_
_entity.id
_entity.type
_entity.pdbx_description
1 polymer ?
#
loop_
_entity_poly.entity_id
_entity_poly.type
_entity_poly.pdbx_seq_one_letter_code
_entity_poly.pdbx_strand_id
1 'polypeptide(L)'
;MEKGLQNLRVVSFQNRRSEEMGHLIEKRGGTIIQAPSMREVPLEDQHHAFEFADILLGGNLDGIILLTAVGTKMLVEAMCLQHPHEAIHSALQDLPKLCRGPKPVAYLKTVSMKPSLVAPEPNTWRELITEFDRV
;
A
#
# COMPACT_ATOMS: atom_id res chain seq x y z
N MET A 1 -15.21 -18.50 26.56
CA MET A 1 -14.03 -18.07 25.77
C MET A 1 -12.85 -18.01 26.71
N GLU A 2 -11.84 -18.83 26.47
CA GLU A 2 -10.60 -18.77 27.27
C GLU A 2 -9.96 -17.38 27.11
N LYS A 3 -9.79 -16.71 28.26
CA LYS A 3 -9.09 -15.43 28.32
C LYS A 3 -7.59 -15.71 28.33
N GLY A 4 -7.01 -15.98 27.15
CA GLY A 4 -5.62 -16.44 27.02
C GLY A 4 -4.53 -15.44 27.39
N LEU A 5 -4.88 -14.18 27.73
CA LEU A 5 -3.93 -13.12 28.08
C LEU A 5 -4.19 -12.53 29.48
N GLN A 6 -4.88 -13.27 30.36
CA GLN A 6 -5.22 -12.79 31.70
C GLN A 6 -3.97 -12.35 32.48
N ASN A 7 -4.03 -11.14 33.02
CA ASN A 7 -2.96 -10.51 33.81
C ASN A 7 -1.63 -10.30 33.09
N LEU A 8 -1.58 -10.50 31.78
CA LEU A 8 -0.38 -10.23 31.00
C LEU A 8 -0.35 -8.77 30.55
N ARG A 9 0.80 -8.15 30.70
CA ARG A 9 1.10 -6.86 30.09
C ARG A 9 1.75 -7.09 28.71
N VAL A 10 1.11 -6.60 27.67
CA VAL A 10 1.54 -6.79 26.28
C VAL A 10 1.97 -5.45 25.69
N VAL A 11 3.20 -5.35 25.25
CA VAL A 11 3.69 -4.18 24.51
C VAL A 11 3.44 -4.39 23.03
N SER A 12 2.78 -3.42 22.37
CA SER A 12 2.57 -3.43 20.94
C SER A 12 3.39 -2.32 20.27
N PHE A 13 4.26 -2.70 19.36
CA PHE A 13 5.02 -1.78 18.51
C PHE A 13 4.29 -1.44 17.21
N GLN A 14 3.09 -1.96 17.03
CA GLN A 14 2.27 -1.76 15.85
C GLN A 14 1.76 -0.32 15.77
N ASN A 15 1.91 0.30 14.59
CA ASN A 15 1.34 1.62 14.31
C ASN A 15 -0.05 1.51 13.69
N ARG A 16 -0.19 0.71 12.62
CA ARG A 16 -1.48 0.54 11.94
C ARG A 16 -2.42 -0.30 12.78
N ARG A 17 -3.70 0.13 12.85
CA ARG A 17 -4.76 -0.58 13.59
C ARG A 17 -4.38 -0.88 15.03
N SER A 18 -3.62 0.01 15.66
CA SER A 18 -3.12 -0.16 17.03
C SER A 18 -4.26 -0.21 18.06
N GLU A 19 -5.32 0.58 17.86
CA GLU A 19 -6.51 0.58 18.70
C GLU A 19 -7.26 -0.75 18.63
N GLU A 20 -7.44 -1.29 17.41
CA GLU A 20 -8.10 -2.59 17.22
C GLU A 20 -7.30 -3.72 17.88
N MET A 21 -5.97 -3.69 17.77
CA MET A 21 -5.10 -4.64 18.46
C MET A 21 -5.22 -4.50 19.97
N GLY A 22 -5.30 -3.26 20.48
CA GLY A 22 -5.53 -2.96 21.88
C GLY A 22 -6.81 -3.64 22.38
N HIS A 23 -7.92 -3.38 21.72
CA HIS A 23 -9.21 -3.99 22.06
C HIS A 23 -9.19 -5.53 22.03
N LEU A 24 -8.47 -6.14 21.08
CA LEU A 24 -8.34 -7.59 21.00
C LEU A 24 -7.56 -8.16 22.19
N ILE A 25 -6.52 -7.48 22.64
CA ILE A 25 -5.72 -7.88 23.82
C ILE A 25 -6.54 -7.74 25.10
N GLU A 26 -7.21 -6.60 25.28
CA GLU A 26 -8.08 -6.34 26.44
C GLU A 26 -9.24 -7.33 26.51
N LYS A 27 -9.87 -7.62 25.39
CA LYS A 27 -10.94 -8.63 25.30
C LYS A 27 -10.48 -10.01 25.78
N ARG A 28 -9.18 -10.32 25.64
CA ARG A 28 -8.58 -11.56 26.13
C ARG A 28 -8.03 -11.45 27.56
N GLY A 29 -8.27 -10.36 28.24
CA GLY A 29 -7.90 -10.14 29.65
C GLY A 29 -6.47 -9.61 29.87
N GLY A 30 -5.77 -9.22 28.78
CA GLY A 30 -4.46 -8.56 28.87
C GLY A 30 -4.56 -7.05 29.08
N THR A 31 -3.45 -6.43 29.45
CA THR A 31 -3.27 -4.97 29.46
C THR A 31 -2.33 -4.58 28.34
N ILE A 32 -2.75 -3.65 27.49
CA ILE A 32 -1.93 -3.16 26.37
C ILE A 32 -1.08 -1.97 26.78
N ILE A 33 0.18 -1.96 26.31
CA ILE A 33 1.07 -0.80 26.32
C ILE A 33 1.39 -0.51 24.84
N GLN A 34 0.91 0.60 24.33
CA GLN A 34 1.19 1.01 22.96
C GLN A 34 2.52 1.76 22.91
N ALA A 35 3.47 1.26 22.11
CA ALA A 35 4.78 1.85 21.88
C ALA A 35 5.13 1.78 20.37
N PRO A 36 4.43 2.56 19.50
CA PRO A 36 4.63 2.47 18.04
C PRO A 36 6.08 2.73 17.67
N SER A 37 6.70 1.78 16.96
CA SER A 37 8.10 1.88 16.54
C SER A 37 8.31 2.71 15.27
N MET A 38 7.25 2.94 14.50
CA MET A 38 7.27 3.72 13.26
C MET A 38 6.01 4.57 13.13
N ARG A 39 6.13 5.69 12.44
CA ARG A 39 5.01 6.51 12.01
C ARG A 39 5.14 6.79 10.51
N GLU A 40 4.06 6.56 9.77
CA GLU A 40 3.98 6.96 8.38
C GLU A 40 3.73 8.47 8.33
N VAL A 41 4.62 9.18 7.67
CA VAL A 41 4.50 10.61 7.42
C VAL A 41 4.71 10.87 5.93
N PRO A 42 4.00 11.82 5.33
CA PRO A 42 4.30 12.26 3.97
C PRO A 42 5.75 12.75 3.89
N LEU A 43 6.40 12.51 2.76
CA LEU A 43 7.71 13.09 2.50
C LEU A 43 7.58 14.62 2.41
N GLU A 44 8.51 15.36 3.03
CA GLU A 44 8.57 16.82 2.90
C GLU A 44 8.93 17.20 1.46
N ASP A 45 9.84 16.44 0.83
CA ASP A 45 10.22 16.59 -0.56
C ASP A 45 9.54 15.53 -1.41
N GLN A 46 8.69 15.96 -2.33
CA GLN A 46 7.91 15.11 -3.23
C GLN A 46 8.32 15.26 -4.71
N HIS A 47 9.47 15.87 -4.98
CA HIS A 47 9.88 16.17 -6.37
C HIS A 47 9.94 14.92 -7.25
N HIS A 48 10.38 13.78 -6.72
CA HIS A 48 10.36 12.52 -7.48
C HIS A 48 8.96 12.04 -7.86
N ALA A 49 7.95 12.32 -7.02
CA ALA A 49 6.56 12.01 -7.39
C ALA A 49 6.07 12.93 -8.51
N PHE A 50 6.52 14.18 -8.52
CA PHE A 50 6.18 15.15 -9.56
C PHE A 50 6.88 14.82 -10.88
N GLU A 51 8.17 14.52 -10.86
CA GLU A 51 8.91 14.03 -12.04
C GLU A 51 8.25 12.77 -12.62
N PHE A 52 7.86 11.84 -11.76
CA PHE A 52 7.14 10.65 -12.20
C PHE A 52 5.78 10.99 -12.82
N ALA A 53 5.04 11.96 -12.26
CA ALA A 53 3.78 12.41 -12.82
C ALA A 53 3.96 12.97 -14.25
N ASP A 54 5.00 13.77 -14.49
CA ASP A 54 5.31 14.30 -15.81
C ASP A 54 5.62 13.18 -16.82
N ILE A 55 6.40 12.16 -16.42
CA ILE A 55 6.69 10.99 -17.24
C ILE A 55 5.41 10.20 -17.55
N LEU A 56 4.57 9.98 -16.54
CA LEU A 56 3.29 9.29 -16.68
C LEU A 56 2.35 10.00 -17.65
N LEU A 57 2.18 11.31 -17.48
CA LEU A 57 1.32 12.14 -18.32
C LEU A 57 1.87 12.30 -19.75
N GLY A 58 3.19 12.21 -19.89
CA GLY A 58 3.87 12.20 -21.19
C GLY A 58 3.66 10.90 -21.99
N GLY A 59 3.06 9.86 -21.41
CA GLY A 59 2.78 8.59 -22.10
C GLY A 59 4.03 7.76 -22.42
N ASN A 60 5.13 7.99 -21.72
CA ASN A 60 6.41 7.34 -21.97
C ASN A 60 6.68 6.13 -21.04
N LEU A 61 5.62 5.44 -20.61
CA LEU A 61 5.71 4.27 -19.75
C LEU A 61 4.98 3.09 -20.38
N ASP A 62 5.60 1.92 -20.32
CA ASP A 62 5.03 0.65 -20.77
C ASP A 62 4.27 -0.09 -19.65
N GLY A 63 4.50 0.25 -18.41
CA GLY A 63 3.82 -0.33 -17.25
C GLY A 63 4.30 0.22 -15.92
N ILE A 64 3.60 -0.14 -14.85
CA ILE A 64 3.95 0.24 -13.48
C ILE A 64 3.91 -0.96 -12.55
N ILE A 65 4.91 -1.09 -11.68
CA ILE A 65 4.97 -2.11 -10.63
C ILE A 65 4.51 -1.52 -9.30
N LEU A 66 3.47 -2.09 -8.73
CA LEU A 66 2.87 -1.65 -7.48
C LEU A 66 3.18 -2.65 -6.36
N LEU A 67 3.98 -2.23 -5.38
CA LEU A 67 4.46 -3.11 -4.31
C LEU A 67 3.54 -3.10 -3.08
N THR A 68 2.98 -1.95 -2.72
CA THR A 68 2.17 -1.80 -1.50
C THR A 68 0.96 -0.89 -1.74
N ALA A 69 -0.14 -1.15 -1.03
CA ALA A 69 -1.32 -0.27 -1.08
C ALA A 69 -1.02 1.16 -0.62
N VAL A 70 -0.25 1.28 0.47
CA VAL A 70 0.08 2.59 1.06
C VAL A 70 0.99 3.39 0.14
N GLY A 71 2.06 2.78 -0.37
CA GLY A 71 2.95 3.45 -1.31
C GLY A 71 2.23 3.91 -2.57
N THR A 72 1.34 3.06 -3.13
CA THR A 72 0.53 3.42 -4.30
C THR A 72 -0.40 4.59 -3.99
N LYS A 73 -1.10 4.56 -2.84
CA LYS A 73 -1.97 5.64 -2.41
C LYS A 73 -1.21 6.96 -2.26
N MET A 74 -0.10 6.94 -1.51
CA MET A 74 0.71 8.14 -1.25
C MET A 74 1.30 8.72 -2.55
N LEU A 75 1.72 7.88 -3.49
CA LEU A 75 2.20 8.31 -4.80
C LEU A 75 1.10 9.04 -5.58
N VAL A 76 -0.10 8.47 -5.65
CA VAL A 76 -1.24 9.10 -6.35
C VAL A 76 -1.62 10.42 -5.69
N GLU A 77 -1.70 10.46 -4.35
CA GLU A 77 -1.99 11.68 -3.60
C GLU A 77 -0.94 12.77 -3.86
N ALA A 78 0.35 12.41 -3.87
CA ALA A 78 1.44 13.35 -4.16
C ALA A 78 1.34 13.92 -5.59
N MET A 79 1.13 13.08 -6.60
CA MET A 79 0.98 13.53 -7.98
C MET A 79 -0.20 14.50 -8.14
N CYS A 80 -1.30 14.27 -7.41
CA CYS A 80 -2.48 15.12 -7.44
C CYS A 80 -2.29 16.50 -6.77
N LEU A 81 -1.17 16.75 -6.11
CA LEU A 81 -0.84 18.09 -5.61
C LEU A 81 -0.47 19.06 -6.74
N GLN A 82 0.06 18.56 -7.85
CA GLN A 82 0.47 19.38 -9.01
C GLN A 82 -0.38 19.18 -10.26
N HIS A 83 -1.05 18.03 -10.38
CA HIS A 83 -1.82 17.67 -11.57
C HIS A 83 -3.27 17.36 -11.21
N PRO A 84 -4.22 17.60 -12.12
CA PRO A 84 -5.62 17.25 -11.90
C PRO A 84 -5.78 15.74 -11.65
N HIS A 85 -6.56 15.38 -10.64
CA HIS A 85 -6.85 13.98 -10.28
C HIS A 85 -7.31 13.15 -11.49
N GLU A 86 -8.17 13.72 -12.33
CA GLU A 86 -8.70 13.07 -13.53
C GLU A 86 -7.61 12.73 -14.54
N ALA A 87 -6.63 13.62 -14.73
CA ALA A 87 -5.51 13.39 -15.65
C ALA A 87 -4.62 12.23 -15.15
N ILE A 88 -4.25 12.25 -13.87
CA ILE A 88 -3.47 11.16 -13.23
C ILE A 88 -4.24 9.84 -13.29
N HIS A 89 -5.54 9.87 -12.97
CA HIS A 89 -6.38 8.69 -12.99
C HIS A 89 -6.49 8.09 -14.39
N SER A 90 -6.74 8.92 -15.41
CA SER A 90 -6.83 8.47 -16.81
C SER A 90 -5.52 7.85 -17.29
N ALA A 91 -4.39 8.51 -17.04
CA ALA A 91 -3.07 7.99 -17.43
C ALA A 91 -2.74 6.66 -16.73
N LEU A 92 -3.08 6.52 -15.46
CA LEU A 92 -2.92 5.25 -14.74
C LEU A 92 -3.91 4.18 -15.21
N GLN A 93 -5.12 4.54 -15.66
CA GLN A 93 -6.13 3.60 -16.14
C GLN A 93 -5.60 2.81 -17.35
N ASP A 94 -4.97 3.50 -18.27
CA ASP A 94 -4.49 2.93 -19.53
C ASP A 94 -3.16 2.18 -19.39
N LEU A 95 -2.40 2.51 -18.34
CA LEU A 95 -1.09 1.90 -18.10
C LEU A 95 -1.22 0.47 -17.53
N PRO A 96 -0.51 -0.54 -18.07
CA PRO A 96 -0.42 -1.86 -17.47
C PRO A 96 0.08 -1.81 -16.01
N LYS A 97 -0.65 -2.44 -15.10
CA LYS A 97 -0.37 -2.44 -13.66
C LYS A 97 -0.03 -3.83 -13.15
N LEU A 98 1.22 -4.00 -12.72
CA LEU A 98 1.73 -5.24 -12.16
C LEU A 98 1.74 -5.12 -10.63
N CYS A 99 0.95 -5.93 -9.95
CA CYS A 99 0.84 -5.91 -8.49
C CYS A 99 1.63 -7.05 -7.87
N ARG A 100 2.49 -6.73 -6.90
CA ARG A 100 3.25 -7.75 -6.16
C ARG A 100 2.35 -8.72 -5.39
N GLY A 101 1.14 -8.33 -5.05
CA GLY A 101 0.22 -9.17 -4.29
C GLY A 101 -1.12 -8.49 -4.02
N PRO A 102 -1.93 -9.02 -3.10
CA PRO A 102 -3.31 -8.59 -2.91
C PRO A 102 -3.48 -7.16 -2.33
N LYS A 103 -2.47 -6.65 -1.61
CA LYS A 103 -2.58 -5.32 -0.97
C LYS A 103 -2.69 -4.17 -1.96
N PRO A 104 -1.80 -4.01 -2.98
CA PRO A 104 -1.99 -3.00 -4.01
C PRO A 104 -3.26 -3.23 -4.83
N VAL A 105 -3.67 -4.48 -5.08
CA VAL A 105 -4.94 -4.80 -5.76
C VAL A 105 -6.14 -4.23 -4.99
N ALA A 106 -6.13 -4.36 -3.66
CA ALA A 106 -7.19 -3.81 -2.81
C ALA A 106 -7.30 -2.27 -2.96
N TYR A 107 -6.16 -1.57 -3.04
CA TYR A 107 -6.17 -0.13 -3.31
C TYR A 107 -6.71 0.19 -4.71
N LEU A 108 -6.25 -0.50 -5.75
CA LEU A 108 -6.73 -0.28 -7.13
C LEU A 108 -8.25 -0.41 -7.22
N LYS A 109 -8.85 -1.36 -6.51
CA LYS A 109 -10.31 -1.50 -6.44
C LYS A 109 -11.01 -0.27 -5.87
N THR A 110 -10.41 0.41 -4.88
CA THR A 110 -11.00 1.63 -4.29
C THR A 110 -11.06 2.80 -5.26
N VAL A 111 -10.18 2.80 -6.27
CA VAL A 111 -10.12 3.82 -7.33
C VAL A 111 -10.62 3.29 -8.68
N SER A 112 -11.40 2.20 -8.68
CA SER A 112 -12.03 1.59 -9.87
C SER A 112 -11.03 1.17 -10.95
N MET A 113 -9.81 0.82 -10.57
CA MET A 113 -8.78 0.28 -11.46
C MET A 113 -8.61 -1.23 -11.29
N LYS A 114 -8.13 -1.88 -12.35
CA LYS A 114 -7.82 -3.31 -12.33
C LYS A 114 -6.32 -3.53 -12.53
N PRO A 115 -5.71 -4.51 -11.86
CA PRO A 115 -4.36 -4.94 -12.19
C PRO A 115 -4.36 -5.66 -13.54
N SER A 116 -3.27 -5.53 -14.29
CA SER A 116 -3.01 -6.35 -15.49
C SER A 116 -2.42 -7.70 -15.09
N LEU A 117 -1.64 -7.71 -14.00
CA LEU A 117 -0.97 -8.90 -13.49
C LEU A 117 -0.84 -8.81 -11.96
N VAL A 118 -0.98 -9.96 -11.29
CA VAL A 118 -0.75 -10.07 -9.84
C VAL A 118 0.18 -11.26 -9.60
N ALA A 119 1.31 -11.01 -8.93
CA ALA A 119 2.21 -12.09 -8.57
C ALA A 119 1.53 -13.07 -7.59
N PRO A 120 1.65 -14.40 -7.81
CA PRO A 120 1.11 -15.40 -6.91
C PRO A 120 1.86 -15.42 -5.56
N GLU A 121 1.32 -16.12 -4.58
CA GLU A 121 2.05 -16.35 -3.33
C GLU A 121 3.35 -17.13 -3.58
N PRO A 122 4.43 -16.82 -2.85
CA PRO A 122 4.49 -15.96 -1.65
C PRO A 122 4.62 -14.45 -1.90
N ASN A 123 4.29 -13.93 -3.06
CA ASN A 123 4.23 -12.51 -3.40
C ASN A 123 5.61 -11.80 -3.25
N THR A 124 6.68 -12.46 -3.66
CA THR A 124 8.03 -11.89 -3.67
C THR A 124 8.34 -11.26 -5.04
N TRP A 125 9.51 -10.66 -5.14
CA TRP A 125 9.99 -10.12 -6.41
C TRP A 125 10.22 -11.23 -7.46
N ARG A 126 10.51 -12.46 -7.02
CA ARG A 126 10.75 -13.59 -7.93
C ARG A 126 9.49 -13.97 -8.70
N GLU A 127 8.37 -14.11 -7.99
CA GLU A 127 7.09 -14.39 -8.61
C GLU A 127 6.68 -13.24 -9.54
N LEU A 128 6.92 -11.99 -9.12
CA LEU A 128 6.63 -10.84 -9.95
C LEU A 128 7.40 -10.86 -11.28
N ILE A 129 8.72 -11.11 -11.24
CA ILE A 129 9.55 -11.23 -12.45
C ILE A 129 9.12 -12.42 -13.30
N THR A 130 8.85 -13.59 -12.69
CA THR A 130 8.41 -14.76 -13.42
C THR A 130 7.10 -14.53 -14.18
N GLU A 131 6.16 -13.81 -13.58
CA GLU A 131 4.91 -13.46 -14.25
C GLU A 131 5.12 -12.39 -15.32
N PHE A 132 6.05 -11.47 -15.12
CA PHE A 132 6.42 -10.47 -16.12
C PHE A 132 6.97 -11.10 -17.41
N ASP A 133 7.82 -12.13 -17.28
CA ASP A 133 8.41 -12.85 -18.41
C ASP A 133 7.38 -13.66 -19.24
N ARG A 134 6.14 -13.80 -18.75
CA ARG A 134 5.06 -14.51 -19.44
C ARG A 134 4.17 -13.62 -20.32
N VAL A 135 4.35 -12.31 -20.23
CA VAL A 135 3.54 -11.30 -20.93
C VAL A 135 4.33 -10.70 -22.07
#